data_cd9c25d1b242f0c12e0f2e5f5f85e337
#
_entry.id   cd9c25d1b242f0c12e0f2e5f5f85e337
#
_cell.length_a   1.000
_cell.length_b   1.000
_cell.length_c   1.000
_cell.angle_alpha   90.00
_cell.angle_beta   90.00
_cell.angle_gamma   90.00
#
_symmetry.space_group_name_H-M   'P 1'
#
loop_
_entity.id
_entity.type
_entity.pdbx_description
1 polymer ?
#
loop_
_entity_poly.entity_id
_entity_poly.type
_entity_poly.pdbx_seq_one_letter_code
_entity_poly.pdbx_strand_id
1 'polypeptide(L)'
;MKCPGLYCGRELLPDGTWSECGSCPRGYRTNETSHCVPCEDRPIFYDWLYLGFMTFSPLVLHWFCIDNTTPFRGXXXXXLRRGALVLHLSALVEIALAAVATILLVEPFGELDLKACPVKSLSDWYTLFHNPRPNYTEVLHCTQEAVYPLHTMVFIFYGLSVTAMLLIRPWLVRFCLPKTGGDTIYAALYFFPILAVLHAIFGGLIYYAFPYIVIVLSIISNAAHFAFKMDQSMKFLLVNTITDVRNCMIVLGHWLVHGYGIISLTELTEPALYGSLLCLVPLPAVFYILTARFTDPHKLHTD
;
A
#
# COMPACT_ATOMS: atom_id res chain seq x y z
N MET A 1 34.56 21.54 -6.30
CA MET A 1 33.70 22.06 -7.40
C MET A 1 32.36 21.36 -7.31
N LYS A 2 31.26 22.11 -7.28
CA LYS A 2 29.92 21.55 -7.11
C LYS A 2 29.41 21.02 -8.47
N CYS A 3 28.73 19.87 -8.45
CA CYS A 3 28.16 19.28 -9.66
C CYS A 3 26.91 20.05 -10.11
N PRO A 4 26.65 20.11 -11.42
CA PRO A 4 25.38 20.65 -11.90
C PRO A 4 24.24 19.68 -11.59
N GLY A 5 23.06 20.22 -11.30
CA GLY A 5 21.89 19.41 -10.99
C GLY A 5 21.79 19.07 -9.49
N LEU A 6 20.59 18.71 -9.10
CA LEU A 6 20.27 18.50 -7.67
C LEU A 6 20.79 17.15 -7.15
N TYR A 7 20.86 16.15 -8.02
CA TYR A 7 21.16 14.76 -7.62
C TYR A 7 22.50 14.24 -8.14
N CYS A 8 23.27 15.07 -8.88
CA CYS A 8 24.58 14.67 -9.37
C CYS A 8 25.62 14.73 -8.25
N GLY A 9 26.44 13.71 -8.16
CA GLY A 9 27.50 13.61 -7.16
C GLY A 9 28.79 13.07 -7.76
N ARG A 10 29.81 12.99 -6.94
CA ARG A 10 31.11 12.41 -7.26
C ARG A 10 31.41 11.28 -6.30
N GLU A 11 31.99 10.24 -6.80
CA GLU A 11 32.37 9.05 -6.04
C GLU A 11 33.88 9.09 -5.75
N LEU A 12 34.26 8.70 -4.55
CA LEU A 12 35.68 8.58 -4.21
C LEU A 12 36.19 7.26 -4.81
N LEU A 13 37.15 7.40 -5.73
CA LEU A 13 37.73 6.26 -6.43
C LEU A 13 38.81 5.57 -5.56
N PRO A 14 39.15 4.30 -5.84
CA PRO A 14 40.16 3.59 -5.05
C PRO A 14 41.54 4.21 -5.04
N ASP A 15 41.83 5.05 -6.05
CA ASP A 15 43.13 5.75 -6.12
C ASP A 15 43.15 7.05 -5.29
N GLY A 16 42.03 7.36 -4.58
CA GLY A 16 41.92 8.55 -3.74
C GLY A 16 41.51 9.81 -4.49
N THR A 17 41.19 9.70 -5.78
CA THR A 17 40.68 10.84 -6.58
C THR A 17 39.15 10.82 -6.64
N TRP A 18 38.57 11.96 -7.00
CA TRP A 18 37.13 12.08 -7.17
C TRP A 18 36.74 11.86 -8.63
N SER A 19 35.69 11.09 -8.85
CA SER A 19 35.16 10.86 -10.18
C SER A 19 34.64 12.15 -10.82
N GLU A 20 34.34 12.09 -12.12
CA GLU A 20 33.52 13.09 -12.79
C GLU A 20 32.12 13.11 -12.15
N CYS A 21 31.39 14.22 -12.37
CA CYS A 21 30.01 14.33 -11.89
C CYS A 21 29.10 13.29 -12.57
N GLY A 22 28.33 12.57 -11.81
CA GLY A 22 27.43 11.53 -12.32
C GLY A 22 26.40 11.12 -11.28
N SER A 23 25.70 10.03 -11.56
CA SER A 23 24.76 9.44 -10.61
C SER A 23 25.51 8.72 -9.49
N CYS A 24 25.04 8.87 -8.27
CA CYS A 24 25.59 8.11 -7.15
C CYS A 24 25.22 6.61 -7.27
N PRO A 25 26.06 5.70 -6.75
CA PRO A 25 25.72 4.28 -6.71
C PRO A 25 24.44 4.02 -5.89
N ARG A 26 23.87 2.84 -6.08
CA ARG A 26 22.70 2.41 -5.30
C ARG A 26 23.05 2.39 -3.82
N GLY A 27 22.15 2.92 -3.00
CA GLY A 27 22.39 3.03 -1.55
C GLY A 27 23.21 4.25 -1.16
N TYR A 28 23.46 5.15 -2.11
CA TYR A 28 24.20 6.40 -1.88
C TYR A 28 23.35 7.58 -2.31
N ARG A 29 23.60 8.73 -1.69
CA ARG A 29 22.94 9.99 -2.02
C ARG A 29 23.97 11.12 -2.02
N THR A 30 23.79 12.07 -2.92
CA THR A 30 24.66 13.26 -2.97
C THR A 30 24.43 14.17 -1.76
N ASN A 31 25.51 14.67 -1.18
CA ASN A 31 25.47 15.66 -0.10
C ASN A 31 25.59 17.09 -0.65
N GLU A 32 25.66 18.08 0.25
CA GLU A 32 25.72 19.50 -0.10
C GLU A 32 26.98 19.87 -0.89
N THR A 33 28.03 19.08 -0.78
CA THR A 33 29.31 19.29 -1.48
C THR A 33 29.41 18.49 -2.76
N SER A 34 28.30 17.86 -3.18
CA SER A 34 28.21 17.00 -4.37
C SER A 34 29.10 15.75 -4.28
N HIS A 35 29.26 15.18 -3.09
CA HIS A 35 29.90 13.89 -2.90
C HIS A 35 28.82 12.83 -2.62
N CYS A 36 29.01 11.64 -3.19
CA CYS A 36 28.14 10.50 -2.92
C CYS A 36 28.47 9.92 -1.54
N VAL A 37 27.51 9.96 -0.62
CA VAL A 37 27.63 9.41 0.74
C VAL A 37 26.66 8.25 0.92
N PRO A 38 27.06 7.20 1.66
CA PRO A 38 26.15 6.06 1.84
C PRO A 38 24.93 6.44 2.68
N CYS A 39 23.78 5.79 2.38
CA CYS A 39 22.57 5.93 3.15
C CYS A 39 22.63 4.95 4.32
N GLU A 40 22.89 5.46 5.53
CA GLU A 40 23.05 4.65 6.74
C GLU A 40 21.93 4.91 7.76
N ASP A 41 21.01 5.81 7.45
CA ASP A 41 19.87 6.09 8.32
C ASP A 41 18.89 4.92 8.29
N ARG A 42 18.05 4.82 9.30
CA ARG A 42 16.93 3.87 9.33
C ARG A 42 15.67 4.57 8.82
N PRO A 43 14.76 3.80 8.17
CA PRO A 43 13.47 4.35 7.77
C PRO A 43 12.75 4.94 9.00
N ILE A 44 12.18 6.11 8.84
CA ILE A 44 11.39 6.75 9.91
C ILE A 44 10.02 6.04 10.03
N PHE A 45 9.27 6.35 11.08
CA PHE A 45 7.97 5.73 11.34
C PHE A 45 7.02 5.88 10.14
N TYR A 46 7.01 7.04 9.50
CA TYR A 46 6.19 7.32 8.31
C TYR A 46 6.55 6.38 7.14
N ASP A 47 7.84 6.10 6.93
CA ASP A 47 8.29 5.18 5.87
C ASP A 47 7.72 3.77 6.07
N TRP A 48 7.74 3.28 7.34
CA TRP A 48 7.16 1.98 7.67
C TRP A 48 5.66 1.95 7.43
N LEU A 49 4.96 3.05 7.74
CA LEU A 49 3.53 3.15 7.46
C LEU A 49 3.28 3.16 5.95
N TYR A 50 4.12 3.86 5.18
CA TYR A 50 4.03 3.84 3.71
C TYR A 50 4.24 2.42 3.16
N LEU A 51 5.29 1.72 3.61
CA LEU A 51 5.55 0.33 3.17
C LEU A 51 4.39 -0.59 3.57
N GLY A 52 3.82 -0.37 4.75
CA GLY A 52 2.62 -1.07 5.20
C GLY A 52 1.45 -0.85 4.24
N PHE A 53 1.21 0.40 3.84
CA PHE A 53 0.14 0.74 2.87
C PHE A 53 0.38 0.03 1.53
N MET A 54 1.64 0.05 1.02
CA MET A 54 1.99 -0.60 -0.24
C MET A 54 1.84 -2.13 -0.16
N THR A 55 2.02 -2.71 1.04
CA THR A 55 1.83 -4.15 1.30
C THR A 55 0.33 -4.50 1.43
N PHE A 56 -0.44 -3.63 2.09
CA PHE A 56 -1.87 -3.85 2.34
C PHE A 56 -2.70 -3.72 1.07
N SER A 57 -2.31 -2.84 0.16
CA SER A 57 -3.09 -2.56 -1.05
C SER A 57 -3.31 -3.80 -1.92
N PRO A 58 -2.29 -4.59 -2.31
CA PRO A 58 -2.54 -5.82 -3.06
C PRO A 58 -3.26 -6.90 -2.23
N LEU A 59 -3.09 -6.94 -0.92
CA LEU A 59 -3.85 -7.88 -0.08
C LEU A 59 -5.36 -7.60 -0.15
N VAL A 60 -5.74 -6.32 -0.04
CA VAL A 60 -7.15 -5.89 -0.17
C VAL A 60 -7.69 -6.23 -1.57
N LEU A 61 -6.89 -6.00 -2.61
CA LEU A 61 -7.26 -6.35 -3.99
C LEU A 61 -7.44 -7.86 -4.17
N HIS A 62 -6.55 -8.67 -3.58
CA HIS A 62 -6.70 -10.14 -3.57
C HIS A 62 -8.04 -10.52 -2.93
N TRP A 63 -8.32 -10.01 -1.74
CA TRP A 63 -9.56 -10.33 -1.01
C TRP A 63 -10.80 -9.89 -1.80
N PHE A 64 -10.77 -8.70 -2.37
CA PHE A 64 -11.86 -8.19 -3.21
C PHE A 64 -12.08 -9.10 -4.43
N CYS A 65 -11.02 -9.52 -5.11
CA CYS A 65 -11.12 -10.40 -6.28
C CYS A 65 -11.63 -11.80 -5.89
N ILE A 66 -11.15 -12.34 -4.77
CA ILE A 66 -11.62 -13.65 -4.25
C ILE A 66 -13.13 -13.59 -3.99
N ASP A 67 -13.61 -12.55 -3.32
CA ASP A 67 -15.04 -12.39 -3.01
C ASP A 67 -15.88 -12.24 -4.27
N ASN A 68 -15.38 -11.55 -5.29
CA ASN A 68 -16.13 -11.34 -6.54
C ASN A 68 -16.13 -12.57 -7.46
N THR A 69 -15.08 -13.40 -7.41
CA THR A 69 -14.98 -14.59 -8.27
C THR A 69 -15.62 -15.84 -7.66
N THR A 70 -15.88 -15.82 -6.34
CA THR A 70 -16.52 -16.97 -5.67
C THR A 70 -18.05 -16.74 -5.62
N PRO A 71 -18.84 -17.49 -6.43
CA PRO A 71 -20.30 -17.33 -6.40
C PRO A 71 -20.87 -17.84 -5.08
N PHE A 72 -21.39 -16.95 -4.26
CA PHE A 72 -22.01 -17.27 -2.97
C PHE A 72 -23.46 -17.75 -3.05
N ARG A 73 -23.96 -18.05 -4.26
CA ARG A 73 -25.36 -18.47 -4.45
C ARG A 73 -25.47 -19.98 -4.65
N GLY A 74 -26.24 -20.57 -3.84
CA GLY A 74 -26.60 -22.00 -3.93
C GLY A 74 -26.22 -22.87 -2.73
N UNK A 75 -26.64 -24.17 -2.77
CA UNK A 75 -26.50 -25.19 -1.80
C UNK A 75 -25.11 -25.61 -1.38
N UNK A 76 -24.25 -25.30 -1.97
CA UNK A 76 -22.92 -25.60 -1.66
C UNK A 76 -22.25 -24.53 -0.79
N UNK A 77 -22.83 -23.92 -0.26
CA UNK A 77 -22.41 -22.80 0.56
C UNK A 77 -21.32 -23.09 1.59
N UNK A 78 -21.33 -24.10 2.15
CA UNK A 78 -20.35 -24.45 3.11
C UNK A 78 -19.01 -24.87 2.49
N UNK A 79 -19.00 -25.37 1.60
CA UNK A 79 -17.81 -25.72 0.86
C UNK A 79 -17.18 -24.53 0.18
N LEU A 80 -17.96 -23.69 -0.47
CA LEU A 80 -17.51 -22.46 -1.12
C LEU A 80 -16.98 -21.44 -0.10
N ARG A 81 -17.63 -21.30 1.04
CA ARG A 81 -17.15 -20.45 2.13
C ARG A 81 -15.79 -20.89 2.67
N ARG A 82 -15.61 -22.20 2.85
CA ARG A 82 -14.31 -22.75 3.26
C ARG A 82 -13.25 -22.49 2.19
N GLY A 83 -13.62 -22.65 0.93
CA GLY A 83 -12.73 -22.35 -0.20
C GLY A 83 -12.30 -20.90 -0.25
N ALA A 84 -13.25 -19.98 -0.09
CA ALA A 84 -12.96 -18.55 -0.04
C ALA A 84 -12.03 -18.21 1.14
N LEU A 85 -12.31 -18.77 2.33
CA LEU A 85 -11.45 -18.55 3.51
C LEU A 85 -10.02 -19.06 3.26
N VAL A 86 -9.88 -20.24 2.67
CA VAL A 86 -8.55 -20.79 2.34
C VAL A 86 -7.81 -19.86 1.36
N LEU A 87 -8.51 -19.31 0.36
CA LEU A 87 -7.91 -18.36 -0.59
C LEU A 87 -7.53 -17.03 0.09
N HIS A 88 -8.36 -16.53 1.01
CA HIS A 88 -8.03 -15.33 1.78
C HIS A 88 -6.77 -15.54 2.64
N LEU A 89 -6.68 -16.70 3.31
CA LEU A 89 -5.51 -17.04 4.11
C LEU A 89 -4.27 -17.25 3.24
N SER A 90 -4.45 -17.87 2.07
CA SER A 90 -3.35 -18.04 1.08
C SER A 90 -2.80 -16.67 0.68
N ALA A 91 -3.69 -15.74 0.29
CA ALA A 91 -3.28 -14.37 -0.08
C ALA A 91 -2.51 -13.68 1.05
N LEU A 92 -2.97 -13.84 2.30
CA LEU A 92 -2.27 -13.27 3.45
C LEU A 92 -0.86 -13.86 3.60
N VAL A 93 -0.74 -15.19 3.49
CA VAL A 93 0.56 -15.88 3.59
C VAL A 93 1.48 -15.47 2.43
N GLU A 94 0.96 -15.44 1.21
CA GLU A 94 1.71 -15.04 0.00
C GLU A 94 2.30 -13.63 0.17
N ILE A 95 1.48 -12.69 0.60
CA ILE A 95 1.86 -11.28 0.81
C ILE A 95 2.86 -11.16 1.98
N ALA A 96 2.62 -11.88 3.09
CA ALA A 96 3.52 -11.84 4.25
C ALA A 96 4.90 -12.41 3.91
N LEU A 97 4.94 -13.54 3.20
CA LEU A 97 6.22 -14.15 2.74
C LEU A 97 6.97 -13.19 1.80
N ALA A 98 6.24 -12.56 0.86
CA ALA A 98 6.83 -11.61 -0.06
C ALA A 98 7.40 -10.39 0.69
N ALA A 99 6.67 -9.87 1.69
CA ALA A 99 7.11 -8.72 2.48
C ALA A 99 8.40 -9.03 3.26
N VAL A 100 8.43 -10.17 3.96
CA VAL A 100 9.61 -10.61 4.71
C VAL A 100 10.79 -10.83 3.75
N ALA A 101 10.57 -11.53 2.64
CA ALA A 101 11.61 -11.79 1.64
C ALA A 101 12.14 -10.48 1.04
N THR A 102 11.28 -9.49 0.84
CA THR A 102 11.70 -8.17 0.34
C THR A 102 12.70 -7.51 1.30
N ILE A 103 12.41 -7.51 2.60
CA ILE A 103 13.31 -6.94 3.61
C ILE A 103 14.66 -7.68 3.57
N LEU A 104 14.64 -9.02 3.51
CA LEU A 104 15.86 -9.85 3.50
C LEU A 104 16.69 -9.67 2.23
N LEU A 105 16.09 -9.17 1.13
CA LEU A 105 16.78 -8.98 -0.16
C LEU A 105 17.26 -7.53 -0.38
N VAL A 106 17.06 -6.64 0.59
CA VAL A 106 17.56 -5.26 0.57
C VAL A 106 18.66 -5.16 1.63
N GLU A 107 19.58 -4.23 1.45
CA GLU A 107 20.72 -4.04 2.40
C GLU A 107 20.24 -3.58 3.78
N PRO A 108 20.79 -4.19 4.84
CA PRO A 108 21.80 -5.26 4.88
C PRO A 108 21.18 -6.64 4.57
N PHE A 109 21.74 -7.32 3.58
CA PHE A 109 21.20 -8.58 3.05
C PHE A 109 21.09 -9.66 4.12
N GLY A 110 19.93 -10.30 4.20
CA GLY A 110 19.69 -11.41 5.12
C GLY A 110 19.34 -10.99 6.53
N GLU A 111 19.16 -9.69 6.78
CA GLU A 111 18.80 -9.15 8.09
C GLU A 111 17.38 -8.52 8.03
N LEU A 112 16.70 -8.51 9.16
CA LEU A 112 15.42 -7.83 9.29
C LEU A 112 15.66 -6.39 9.76
N ASP A 113 16.49 -5.69 9.01
CA ASP A 113 16.80 -4.27 9.21
C ASP A 113 16.86 -3.60 7.84
N LEU A 114 16.74 -2.30 7.80
CA LEU A 114 16.77 -1.53 6.54
C LEU A 114 17.64 -0.29 6.73
N LYS A 115 18.48 -0.03 5.73
CA LYS A 115 19.17 1.25 5.57
C LYS A 115 18.41 2.10 4.56
N ALA A 116 18.29 3.39 4.84
CA ALA A 116 17.49 4.30 4.02
C ALA A 116 18.17 5.64 3.84
N CYS A 117 17.92 6.25 2.68
CA CYS A 117 18.15 7.68 2.47
C CYS A 117 16.88 8.42 2.90
N PRO A 118 16.96 9.36 3.84
CA PRO A 118 15.75 10.04 4.30
C PRO A 118 15.10 10.84 3.18
N VAL A 119 13.78 10.72 3.06
CA VAL A 119 12.98 11.50 2.10
C VAL A 119 12.90 12.94 2.60
N LYS A 120 13.35 13.89 1.80
CA LYS A 120 13.37 15.32 2.17
C LYS A 120 12.31 16.13 1.43
N SER A 121 12.00 15.71 0.20
CA SER A 121 11.07 16.46 -0.67
C SER A 121 10.49 15.55 -1.75
N LEU A 122 9.43 16.02 -2.37
CA LEU A 122 8.79 15.32 -3.49
C LEU A 122 9.76 15.11 -4.67
N SER A 123 10.69 16.03 -4.88
CA SER A 123 11.69 15.93 -5.95
C SER A 123 12.57 14.68 -5.79
N ASP A 124 12.78 14.18 -4.57
CA ASP A 124 13.59 12.98 -4.32
C ASP A 124 13.02 11.73 -5.01
N TRP A 125 11.69 11.71 -5.21
CA TRP A 125 11.01 10.62 -5.92
C TRP A 125 11.12 10.73 -7.45
N TYR A 126 11.51 11.92 -7.95
CA TYR A 126 11.47 12.24 -9.38
C TYR A 126 12.78 12.82 -9.86
N THR A 127 13.90 12.17 -9.52
CA THR A 127 15.25 12.65 -9.85
C THR A 127 15.45 12.89 -11.35
N LEU A 128 14.74 12.13 -12.19
CA LEU A 128 14.79 12.30 -13.66
C LEU A 128 14.46 13.73 -14.11
N PHE A 129 13.49 14.38 -13.47
CA PHE A 129 13.06 15.74 -13.84
C PHE A 129 14.02 16.83 -13.35
N HIS A 130 15.01 16.46 -12.53
CA HIS A 130 15.99 17.39 -11.94
C HIS A 130 17.40 17.20 -12.50
N ASN A 131 17.52 16.43 -13.58
CA ASN A 131 18.78 16.28 -14.31
C ASN A 131 19.18 17.62 -14.93
N PRO A 132 20.50 17.92 -15.04
CA PRO A 132 20.95 19.06 -15.82
C PRO A 132 20.42 18.98 -17.26
N ARG A 133 20.21 20.12 -17.90
CA ARG A 133 19.73 20.17 -19.28
C ARG A 133 20.64 19.34 -20.15
N PRO A 134 20.10 18.42 -20.92
CA PRO A 134 20.95 17.62 -21.81
C PRO A 134 21.60 18.48 -22.84
N ASN A 135 22.93 18.45 -22.87
CA ASN A 135 23.69 18.89 -24.01
C ASN A 135 23.79 17.67 -24.94
N TYR A 136 23.44 17.83 -26.19
CA TYR A 136 23.43 16.70 -27.13
C TYR A 136 24.82 16.08 -27.34
N THR A 137 25.88 16.77 -26.92
CA THR A 137 27.25 16.26 -27.00
C THR A 137 27.71 15.62 -25.67
N GLU A 138 27.14 16.05 -24.53
CA GLU A 138 27.50 15.55 -23.21
C GLU A 138 26.22 15.43 -22.38
N VAL A 139 25.74 14.19 -22.19
CA VAL A 139 24.51 13.94 -21.43
C VAL A 139 24.90 13.45 -20.04
N LEU A 140 24.62 14.30 -19.05
CA LEU A 140 24.83 13.95 -17.65
C LEU A 140 23.50 13.45 -17.06
N HIS A 141 23.47 12.17 -16.74
CA HIS A 141 22.30 11.51 -16.15
C HIS A 141 22.54 11.20 -14.67
N CYS A 142 21.71 11.77 -13.80
CA CYS A 142 21.78 11.57 -12.35
C CYS A 142 20.40 11.12 -11.86
N THR A 143 19.99 9.94 -12.32
CA THR A 143 18.64 9.39 -12.10
C THR A 143 18.61 8.30 -11.02
N GLN A 144 19.60 8.28 -10.13
CA GLN A 144 19.64 7.32 -9.01
C GLN A 144 18.41 7.46 -8.10
N GLU A 145 18.10 6.40 -7.40
CA GLU A 145 17.04 6.37 -6.39
C GLU A 145 17.47 7.19 -5.16
N ALA A 146 16.97 8.44 -5.06
CA ALA A 146 17.30 9.32 -3.93
C ALA A 146 16.50 8.98 -2.66
N VAL A 147 15.45 8.18 -2.78
CA VAL A 147 14.61 7.70 -1.66
C VAL A 147 14.88 6.23 -1.35
N TYR A 148 16.13 5.78 -1.56
CA TYR A 148 16.53 4.40 -1.31
C TYR A 148 16.15 3.95 0.11
N PRO A 149 15.59 2.73 0.32
CA PRO A 149 15.25 1.73 -0.69
C PRO A 149 13.76 1.72 -1.07
N LEU A 150 12.99 2.72 -0.63
CA LEU A 150 11.53 2.72 -0.64
C LEU A 150 10.95 2.45 -2.04
N HIS A 151 11.50 3.12 -3.06
CA HIS A 151 10.98 2.99 -4.43
C HIS A 151 11.23 1.59 -4.98
N THR A 152 12.46 1.11 -4.88
CA THR A 152 12.86 -0.22 -5.39
C THR A 152 12.20 -1.36 -4.60
N MET A 153 12.07 -1.21 -3.27
CA MET A 153 11.46 -2.24 -2.41
C MET A 153 10.05 -2.61 -2.85
N VAL A 154 9.24 -1.63 -3.25
CA VAL A 154 7.87 -1.88 -3.68
C VAL A 154 7.83 -2.76 -4.93
N PHE A 155 8.75 -2.55 -5.89
CA PHE A 155 8.84 -3.41 -7.09
C PHE A 155 9.28 -4.82 -6.75
N ILE A 156 10.30 -4.95 -5.88
CA ILE A 156 10.76 -6.26 -5.41
C ILE A 156 9.59 -7.00 -4.74
N PHE A 157 8.87 -6.30 -3.86
CA PHE A 157 7.72 -6.84 -3.15
C PHE A 157 6.61 -7.31 -4.14
N TYR A 158 6.29 -6.51 -5.15
CA TYR A 158 5.27 -6.91 -6.15
C TYR A 158 5.73 -8.16 -6.94
N GLY A 159 6.99 -8.19 -7.35
CA GLY A 159 7.56 -9.34 -8.06
C GLY A 159 7.52 -10.61 -7.20
N LEU A 160 7.91 -10.50 -5.93
CA LEU A 160 7.88 -11.61 -5.00
C LEU A 160 6.45 -12.05 -4.65
N SER A 161 5.51 -11.10 -4.57
CA SER A 161 4.09 -11.41 -4.32
C SER A 161 3.50 -12.24 -5.45
N VAL A 162 3.77 -11.84 -6.70
CA VAL A 162 3.35 -12.61 -7.89
C VAL A 162 4.01 -14.00 -7.87
N THR A 163 5.30 -14.07 -7.55
CA THR A 163 6.05 -15.34 -7.49
C THR A 163 5.45 -16.25 -6.41
N ALA A 164 5.25 -15.76 -5.21
CA ALA A 164 4.67 -16.53 -4.10
C ALA A 164 3.27 -17.05 -4.46
N MET A 165 2.43 -16.18 -5.06
CA MET A 165 1.11 -16.57 -5.53
C MET A 165 1.18 -17.67 -6.58
N LEU A 166 2.07 -17.55 -7.57
CA LEU A 166 2.20 -18.54 -8.65
C LEU A 166 2.76 -19.88 -8.16
N LEU A 167 3.50 -19.88 -7.06
CA LEU A 167 4.02 -21.12 -6.46
C LEU A 167 2.98 -21.78 -5.53
N ILE A 168 2.28 -21.00 -4.71
CA ILE A 168 1.38 -21.52 -3.66
C ILE A 168 -0.01 -21.82 -4.21
N ARG A 169 -0.62 -20.85 -4.91
CA ARG A 169 -2.04 -20.90 -5.24
C ARG A 169 -2.41 -21.99 -6.26
N PRO A 170 -1.64 -22.25 -7.34
CA PRO A 170 -1.98 -23.35 -8.25
C PRO A 170 -1.95 -24.73 -7.56
N TRP A 171 -1.00 -24.94 -6.66
CA TRP A 171 -0.94 -26.18 -5.86
C TRP A 171 -2.18 -26.30 -4.97
N LEU A 172 -2.53 -25.21 -4.29
CA LEU A 172 -3.69 -25.15 -3.40
C LEU A 172 -5.00 -25.42 -4.18
N VAL A 173 -5.16 -24.78 -5.35
CA VAL A 173 -6.34 -24.97 -6.23
C VAL A 173 -6.43 -26.43 -6.69
N ARG A 174 -5.31 -27.03 -7.08
CA ARG A 174 -5.29 -28.40 -7.57
C ARG A 174 -5.74 -29.42 -6.51
N PHE A 175 -5.32 -29.24 -5.25
CA PHE A 175 -5.56 -30.24 -4.21
C PHE A 175 -6.73 -29.93 -3.28
N CYS A 176 -7.06 -28.64 -3.11
CA CYS A 176 -8.06 -28.20 -2.13
C CYS A 176 -9.30 -27.58 -2.75
N LEU A 177 -9.18 -26.96 -3.95
CA LEU A 177 -10.22 -26.07 -4.51
C LEU A 177 -10.33 -26.19 -6.03
N PRO A 178 -10.74 -27.34 -6.57
CA PRO A 178 -10.59 -27.61 -8.01
C PRO A 178 -11.43 -26.75 -8.98
N LYS A 179 -12.36 -25.90 -8.50
CA LYS A 179 -13.28 -25.18 -9.40
C LYS A 179 -13.29 -23.66 -9.29
N THR A 180 -12.67 -23.05 -8.29
CA THR A 180 -12.89 -21.62 -8.00
C THR A 180 -11.62 -20.78 -7.86
N GLY A 181 -10.43 -21.38 -7.83
CA GLY A 181 -9.21 -20.67 -7.52
C GLY A 181 -8.48 -20.03 -8.70
N GLY A 182 -8.70 -20.55 -9.92
CA GLY A 182 -7.98 -20.11 -11.12
C GLY A 182 -8.20 -18.62 -11.44
N ASP A 183 -9.45 -18.19 -11.36
CA ASP A 183 -9.81 -16.81 -11.71
C ASP A 183 -9.12 -15.77 -10.79
N THR A 184 -8.84 -16.14 -9.53
CA THR A 184 -8.15 -15.27 -8.59
C THR A 184 -6.67 -15.06 -8.98
N ILE A 185 -6.04 -16.06 -9.61
CA ILE A 185 -4.68 -15.96 -10.13
C ILE A 185 -4.66 -14.98 -11.31
N TYR A 186 -5.59 -15.14 -12.27
CA TYR A 186 -5.67 -14.24 -13.41
C TYR A 186 -5.94 -12.79 -12.99
N ALA A 187 -6.83 -12.57 -12.02
CA ALA A 187 -7.09 -11.23 -11.49
C ALA A 187 -5.81 -10.58 -10.95
N ALA A 188 -5.00 -11.35 -10.22
CA ALA A 188 -3.74 -10.84 -9.67
C ALA A 188 -2.72 -10.51 -10.77
N LEU A 189 -2.64 -11.33 -11.80
CA LEU A 189 -1.76 -11.09 -12.95
C LEU A 189 -2.13 -9.81 -13.71
N TYR A 190 -3.36 -9.30 -13.55
CA TYR A 190 -3.77 -8.01 -14.11
C TYR A 190 -3.48 -6.86 -13.14
N PHE A 191 -3.84 -6.98 -11.84
CA PHE A 191 -3.71 -5.82 -10.97
C PHE A 191 -2.26 -5.55 -10.52
N PHE A 192 -1.38 -6.55 -10.39
CA PHE A 192 0.01 -6.30 -9.99
C PHE A 192 0.77 -5.41 -11.00
N PRO A 193 0.71 -5.68 -12.33
CA PRO A 193 1.32 -4.75 -13.28
C PRO A 193 0.73 -3.34 -13.20
N ILE A 194 -0.59 -3.21 -12.98
CA ILE A 194 -1.23 -1.89 -12.81
C ILE A 194 -0.64 -1.18 -11.57
N LEU A 195 -0.54 -1.89 -10.43
CA LEU A 195 0.05 -1.32 -9.22
C LEU A 195 1.52 -0.91 -9.45
N ALA A 196 2.27 -1.73 -10.20
CA ALA A 196 3.66 -1.42 -10.51
C ALA A 196 3.77 -0.14 -11.37
N VAL A 197 2.91 0.00 -12.39
CA VAL A 197 2.87 1.21 -13.22
C VAL A 197 2.45 2.43 -12.40
N LEU A 198 1.42 2.28 -11.56
CA LEU A 198 0.97 3.37 -10.69
C LEU A 198 2.10 3.80 -9.73
N HIS A 199 2.83 2.83 -9.16
CA HIS A 199 3.97 3.14 -8.29
C HIS A 199 5.12 3.79 -9.06
N ALA A 200 5.44 3.30 -10.27
CA ALA A 200 6.49 3.88 -11.11
C ALA A 200 6.24 5.35 -11.41
N ILE A 201 4.99 5.71 -11.70
CA ILE A 201 4.63 7.07 -12.12
C ILE A 201 4.31 7.95 -10.91
N PHE A 202 3.56 7.44 -9.95
CA PHE A 202 2.98 8.23 -8.87
C PHE A 202 3.58 7.92 -7.49
N GLY A 203 4.69 7.17 -7.39
CA GLY A 203 5.27 6.73 -6.12
C GLY A 203 5.42 7.86 -5.09
N GLY A 204 5.98 9.00 -5.51
CA GLY A 204 6.13 10.15 -4.62
C GLY A 204 4.81 10.79 -4.22
N LEU A 205 3.87 10.91 -5.17
CA LEU A 205 2.54 11.44 -4.86
C LEU A 205 1.79 10.51 -3.90
N ILE A 206 1.91 9.19 -4.13
CA ILE A 206 1.31 8.19 -3.23
C ILE A 206 1.93 8.30 -1.83
N TYR A 207 3.26 8.47 -1.74
CA TYR A 207 3.96 8.62 -0.47
C TYR A 207 3.39 9.76 0.38
N TYR A 208 3.10 10.91 -0.24
CA TYR A 208 2.54 12.05 0.49
C TYR A 208 1.01 11.98 0.66
N ALA A 209 0.32 11.22 -0.19
CA ALA A 209 -1.15 11.21 -0.21
C ALA A 209 -1.77 9.99 0.49
N PHE A 210 -0.99 8.90 0.76
CA PHE A 210 -1.59 7.64 1.20
C PHE A 210 -2.41 7.76 2.50
N PRO A 211 -2.06 8.61 3.49
CA PRO A 211 -2.92 8.70 4.68
C PRO A 211 -4.32 9.21 4.33
N TYR A 212 -4.38 10.21 3.46
CA TYR A 212 -5.66 10.76 2.99
C TYR A 212 -6.45 9.73 2.16
N ILE A 213 -5.75 9.01 1.27
CA ILE A 213 -6.36 7.94 0.46
C ILE A 213 -7.00 6.89 1.38
N VAL A 214 -6.27 6.45 2.40
CA VAL A 214 -6.75 5.44 3.37
C VAL A 214 -7.99 5.94 4.11
N ILE A 215 -7.96 7.18 4.62
CA ILE A 215 -9.09 7.78 5.35
C ILE A 215 -10.32 7.85 4.44
N VAL A 216 -10.17 8.39 3.23
CA VAL A 216 -11.29 8.56 2.27
C VAL A 216 -11.87 7.20 1.89
N LEU A 217 -11.00 6.23 1.54
CA LEU A 217 -11.45 4.89 1.16
C LEU A 217 -12.15 4.16 2.32
N SER A 218 -11.68 4.34 3.56
CA SER A 218 -12.33 3.75 4.74
C SER A 218 -13.74 4.31 4.95
N ILE A 219 -13.93 5.61 4.75
CA ILE A 219 -15.24 6.27 4.87
C ILE A 219 -16.17 5.78 3.77
N ILE A 220 -15.71 5.79 2.51
CA ILE A 220 -16.52 5.36 1.35
C ILE A 220 -16.92 3.89 1.48
N SER A 221 -15.97 3.01 1.82
CA SER A 221 -16.26 1.57 1.93
C SER A 221 -17.19 1.27 3.10
N ASN A 222 -17.04 2.02 4.21
CA ASN A 222 -17.96 1.90 5.35
C ASN A 222 -19.37 2.34 4.96
N ALA A 223 -19.52 3.46 4.27
CA ALA A 223 -20.82 3.94 3.76
C ALA A 223 -21.42 2.93 2.78
N ALA A 224 -20.62 2.38 1.85
CA ALA A 224 -21.08 1.36 0.91
C ALA A 224 -21.55 0.10 1.63
N HIS A 225 -20.85 -0.34 2.70
CA HIS A 225 -21.28 -1.49 3.49
C HIS A 225 -22.69 -1.33 4.03
N PHE A 226 -23.03 -0.14 4.54
CA PHE A 226 -24.39 0.15 5.04
C PHE A 226 -25.38 0.30 3.89
N ALA A 227 -25.00 0.98 2.81
CA ALA A 227 -25.89 1.25 1.66
C ALA A 227 -26.41 -0.02 0.99
N PHE A 228 -25.63 -1.11 1.01
CA PHE A 228 -26.04 -2.39 0.42
C PHE A 228 -26.96 -3.22 1.32
N LYS A 229 -27.32 -2.73 2.52
CA LYS A 229 -28.31 -3.43 3.37
C LYS A 229 -29.74 -3.20 2.84
N MET A 230 -30.54 -4.23 2.87
CA MET A 230 -31.93 -4.19 2.34
C MET A 230 -32.84 -3.28 3.18
N ASP A 231 -32.66 -3.26 4.50
CA ASP A 231 -33.44 -2.41 5.40
C ASP A 231 -32.57 -1.25 5.86
N GLN A 232 -32.99 -0.04 5.52
CA GLN A 232 -32.29 1.21 5.84
C GLN A 232 -32.82 1.87 7.13
N SER A 233 -33.65 1.17 7.91
CA SER A 233 -34.11 1.73 9.19
C SER A 233 -32.94 1.81 10.18
N MET A 234 -32.87 2.90 10.92
CA MET A 234 -31.83 3.15 11.93
C MET A 234 -31.74 2.02 12.94
N LYS A 235 -32.89 1.50 13.41
CA LYS A 235 -32.95 0.40 14.36
C LYS A 235 -32.31 -0.87 13.78
N PHE A 236 -32.67 -1.21 12.52
CA PHE A 236 -32.11 -2.41 11.87
C PHE A 236 -30.60 -2.27 11.68
N LEU A 237 -30.13 -1.13 11.14
CA LEU A 237 -28.70 -0.93 10.88
C LEU A 237 -27.89 -1.03 12.20
N LEU A 238 -28.37 -0.39 13.28
CA LEU A 238 -27.68 -0.42 14.57
C LEU A 238 -27.68 -1.82 15.17
N VAL A 239 -28.85 -2.46 15.28
CA VAL A 239 -28.98 -3.80 15.87
C VAL A 239 -28.17 -4.82 15.06
N ASN A 240 -28.31 -4.78 13.72
CA ASN A 240 -27.61 -5.73 12.84
C ASN A 240 -26.07 -5.57 12.90
N THR A 241 -25.59 -4.33 13.10
CA THR A 241 -24.15 -4.09 13.26
C THR A 241 -23.60 -4.73 14.53
N ILE A 242 -24.38 -4.67 15.62
CA ILE A 242 -23.92 -5.17 16.93
C ILE A 242 -24.15 -6.69 17.07
N THR A 243 -25.29 -7.21 16.57
CA THR A 243 -25.67 -8.62 16.80
C THR A 243 -25.10 -9.59 15.77
N ASP A 244 -24.84 -9.13 14.54
CA ASP A 244 -24.25 -9.98 13.51
C ASP A 244 -22.73 -9.83 13.55
N VAL A 245 -22.05 -10.88 13.98
CA VAL A 245 -20.59 -10.94 14.12
C VAL A 245 -19.89 -10.52 12.81
N ARG A 246 -20.41 -10.95 11.66
CA ARG A 246 -19.83 -10.60 10.36
C ARG A 246 -19.87 -9.08 10.11
N ASN A 247 -21.01 -8.47 10.36
CA ASN A 247 -21.17 -7.02 10.17
C ASN A 247 -20.30 -6.25 11.17
N CYS A 248 -20.28 -6.69 12.43
CA CYS A 248 -19.41 -6.11 13.45
C CYS A 248 -17.94 -6.13 13.01
N MET A 249 -17.45 -7.27 12.54
CA MET A 249 -16.06 -7.41 12.08
C MET A 249 -15.75 -6.53 10.88
N ILE A 250 -16.70 -6.37 9.95
CA ILE A 250 -16.51 -5.49 8.78
C ILE A 250 -16.39 -4.04 9.24
N VAL A 251 -17.29 -3.58 10.11
CA VAL A 251 -17.26 -2.19 10.61
C VAL A 251 -15.97 -1.95 11.41
N LEU A 252 -15.57 -2.90 12.28
CA LEU A 252 -14.29 -2.80 13.00
C LEU A 252 -13.10 -2.74 12.03
N GLY A 253 -13.14 -3.53 10.97
CA GLY A 253 -12.11 -3.48 9.91
C GLY A 253 -12.00 -2.08 9.29
N HIS A 254 -13.14 -1.45 8.96
CA HIS A 254 -13.14 -0.09 8.45
C HIS A 254 -12.58 0.90 9.48
N TRP A 255 -12.90 0.71 10.76
CA TRP A 255 -12.35 1.56 11.84
C TRP A 255 -10.84 1.39 11.98
N LEU A 256 -10.32 0.16 11.86
CA LEU A 256 -8.88 -0.08 11.90
C LEU A 256 -8.17 0.60 10.72
N VAL A 257 -8.75 0.50 9.51
CA VAL A 257 -8.21 1.16 8.32
C VAL A 257 -8.25 2.69 8.48
N HIS A 258 -9.37 3.23 9.02
CA HIS A 258 -9.50 4.66 9.30
C HIS A 258 -8.46 5.13 10.32
N GLY A 259 -8.32 4.38 11.43
CA GLY A 259 -7.32 4.65 12.47
C GLY A 259 -5.89 4.62 11.91
N TYR A 260 -5.60 3.65 11.05
CA TYR A 260 -4.30 3.57 10.36
C TYR A 260 -4.02 4.84 9.56
N GLY A 261 -5.01 5.35 8.83
CA GLY A 261 -4.86 6.62 8.10
C GLY A 261 -4.58 7.81 9.02
N ILE A 262 -5.28 7.89 10.16
CA ILE A 262 -5.07 8.95 11.17
C ILE A 262 -3.66 8.83 11.77
N ILE A 263 -3.24 7.62 12.14
CA ILE A 263 -1.90 7.36 12.68
C ILE A 263 -0.83 7.79 11.66
N SER A 264 -1.05 7.46 10.39
CA SER A 264 -0.12 7.83 9.31
C SER A 264 -0.06 9.35 9.10
N LEU A 265 -1.19 10.03 9.28
CA LEU A 265 -1.25 11.48 9.10
C LEU A 265 -0.60 12.24 10.27
N THR A 266 -0.74 11.72 11.50
CA THR A 266 -0.28 12.41 12.72
C THR A 266 1.08 11.91 13.21
N GLU A 267 1.54 10.76 12.70
CA GLU A 267 2.78 10.08 13.13
C GLU A 267 2.87 9.92 14.67
N LEU A 268 1.73 10.02 15.35
CA LEU A 268 1.61 9.94 16.82
C LEU A 268 2.45 10.98 17.55
N THR A 269 2.74 12.12 16.91
CA THR A 269 3.61 13.15 17.47
C THR A 269 2.95 13.96 18.59
N GLU A 270 1.65 14.29 18.44
CA GLU A 270 0.92 15.11 19.42
C GLU A 270 -0.25 14.33 20.03
N PRO A 271 -0.13 13.88 21.30
CA PRO A 271 -1.18 13.03 21.92
C PRO A 271 -2.58 13.64 21.90
N ALA A 272 -2.70 14.95 22.12
CA ALA A 272 -4.02 15.62 22.08
C ALA A 272 -4.64 15.56 20.69
N LEU A 273 -3.83 15.73 19.63
CA LEU A 273 -4.29 15.72 18.24
C LEU A 273 -4.71 14.32 17.82
N TYR A 274 -3.79 13.34 17.87
CA TYR A 274 -4.12 12.01 17.40
C TYR A 274 -5.19 11.34 18.28
N GLY A 275 -5.18 11.59 19.57
CA GLY A 275 -6.21 11.06 20.48
C GLY A 275 -7.61 11.56 20.11
N SER A 276 -7.75 12.87 19.90
CA SER A 276 -9.05 13.45 19.50
C SER A 276 -9.52 12.93 18.15
N LEU A 277 -8.60 12.80 17.16
CA LEU A 277 -8.94 12.27 15.84
C LEU A 277 -9.32 10.79 15.89
N LEU A 278 -8.62 9.98 16.71
CA LEU A 278 -8.96 8.56 16.84
C LEU A 278 -10.34 8.36 17.50
N CYS A 279 -10.74 9.28 18.41
CA CYS A 279 -12.10 9.23 18.97
C CYS A 279 -13.18 9.48 17.92
N LEU A 280 -12.85 10.12 16.80
CA LEU A 280 -13.80 10.37 15.70
C LEU A 280 -13.91 9.20 14.70
N VAL A 281 -13.08 8.16 14.85
CA VAL A 281 -13.08 7.00 13.93
C VAL A 281 -14.46 6.37 13.76
N PRO A 282 -15.30 6.21 14.81
CA PRO A 282 -16.65 5.67 14.62
C PRO A 282 -17.64 6.63 13.95
N LEU A 283 -17.31 7.93 13.87
CA LEU A 283 -18.23 8.97 13.45
C LEU A 283 -18.85 8.73 12.05
N PRO A 284 -18.09 8.31 11.01
CA PRO A 284 -18.71 8.06 9.70
C PRO A 284 -19.81 6.97 9.75
N ALA A 285 -19.60 5.89 10.52
CA ALA A 285 -20.60 4.84 10.68
C ALA A 285 -21.85 5.37 11.41
N VAL A 286 -21.63 6.09 12.50
CA VAL A 286 -22.71 6.70 13.30
C VAL A 286 -23.50 7.69 12.43
N PHE A 287 -22.79 8.55 11.70
CA PHE A 287 -23.40 9.54 10.81
C PHE A 287 -24.27 8.86 9.74
N TYR A 288 -23.74 7.79 9.10
CA TYR A 288 -24.51 7.05 8.11
C TYR A 288 -25.81 6.48 8.71
N ILE A 289 -25.71 5.79 9.85
CA ILE A 289 -26.85 5.16 10.51
C ILE A 289 -27.93 6.20 10.85
N LEU A 290 -27.52 7.37 11.36
CA LEU A 290 -28.45 8.44 11.75
C LEU A 290 -29.13 9.10 10.54
N THR A 291 -28.43 9.17 9.40
CA THR A 291 -28.93 9.87 8.20
C THR A 291 -29.55 8.93 7.15
N ALA A 292 -29.42 7.63 7.30
CA ALA A 292 -29.88 6.62 6.33
C ALA A 292 -31.37 6.82 5.94
N ARG A 293 -32.20 7.21 6.90
CA ARG A 293 -33.63 7.43 6.66
C ARG A 293 -33.92 8.54 5.66
N PHE A 294 -32.99 9.49 5.48
CA PHE A 294 -33.17 10.63 4.56
C PHE A 294 -32.78 10.27 3.12
N THR A 295 -32.03 9.18 2.95
CA THR A 295 -31.53 8.75 1.65
C THR A 295 -32.16 7.43 1.19
N ASP A 296 -33.17 6.94 1.91
CA ASP A 296 -33.87 5.70 1.58
C ASP A 296 -34.66 5.90 0.27
N PRO A 297 -34.30 5.22 -0.83
CA PRO A 297 -34.95 5.43 -2.12
C PRO A 297 -36.43 5.00 -2.11
N HIS A 298 -36.82 4.08 -1.23
CA HIS A 298 -38.22 3.65 -1.13
C HIS A 298 -39.14 4.74 -0.54
N LYS A 299 -38.58 5.67 0.24
CA LYS A 299 -39.32 6.79 0.81
C LYS A 299 -39.33 8.03 -0.09
N LEU A 300 -38.33 8.17 -0.95
CA LEU A 300 -38.21 9.32 -1.85
C LEU A 300 -39.21 9.28 -3.00
N HIS A 301 -39.85 8.14 -3.27
CA HIS A 301 -40.83 7.97 -4.37
C HIS A 301 -42.27 7.80 -3.90
N THR A 302 -42.56 8.03 -2.61
CA THR A 302 -43.90 7.86 -2.05
C THR A 302 -44.62 9.19 -1.75
N ASP A 303 -44.01 10.35 -2.05
CA ASP A 303 -44.63 11.67 -1.90
C ASP A 303 -45.11 12.23 -3.23
#